data_8c5e50264e06ac2aed991a496bfddad2
#
_entry.id   8c5e50264e06ac2aed991a496bfddad2
#
_cell.length_a   1.000
_cell.length_b   1.000
_cell.length_c   1.000
_cell.angle_alpha   90.00
_cell.angle_beta   90.00
_cell.angle_gamma   90.00
#
_symmetry.space_group_name_H-M   'P 1'
#
loop_
_entity.id
_entity.type
_entity.pdbx_description
1 polymer ?
#
loop_
_entity_poly.entity_id
_entity_poly.type
_entity_poly.pdbx_seq_one_letter_code
_entity_poly.pdbx_strand_id
1 'polypeptide(L)'
;VWGYLNDHFACARQVTLLATAAGISCYCLLVFGGDARPAVTAVAVMGLNVTIVCMMNFVDAWALRLISEGYVLNYGATRAGGSLSFALGAMVFGWAAARWGFRPGSVILWVLFILLAIVILHLPNPAPASASSVGFFTALHHDAAALAGNRAYRLMLLASFLCMLASCAIDSFHSVLILALGGTERHVGAALFVQAICELPVMIGYT
;
A
#
# COMPACT_ATOMS: atom_id res chain seq x y z
N VAL A 1 -4.68 -1.95 -13.16
CA VAL A 1 -4.04 -0.95 -14.06
C VAL A 1 -2.54 -0.85 -13.76
N TRP A 2 -2.12 -0.53 -12.54
CA TRP A 2 -0.72 -0.32 -12.20
C TRP A 2 0.16 -1.59 -12.37
N GLY A 3 -0.31 -2.76 -11.91
CA GLY A 3 0.41 -4.02 -12.11
C GLY A 3 0.62 -4.33 -13.59
N TYR A 4 -0.41 -4.13 -14.39
CA TYR A 4 -0.33 -4.33 -15.84
C TYR A 4 0.62 -3.36 -16.54
N LEU A 5 0.64 -2.07 -16.10
CA LEU A 5 1.64 -1.09 -16.56
C LEU A 5 3.06 -1.53 -16.22
N ASN A 6 3.27 -2.02 -15.01
CA ASN A 6 4.56 -2.51 -14.57
C ASN A 6 5.03 -3.72 -15.41
N ASP A 7 4.12 -4.64 -15.70
CA ASP A 7 4.43 -5.85 -16.49
C ASP A 7 4.67 -5.52 -17.96
N HIS A 8 3.92 -4.58 -18.52
CA HIS A 8 4.03 -4.19 -19.92
C HIS A 8 5.31 -3.36 -20.20
N PHE A 9 5.67 -2.44 -19.34
CA PHE A 9 6.82 -1.56 -19.54
C PHE A 9 8.11 -2.05 -18.87
N ALA A 10 8.06 -3.14 -18.12
CA ALA A 10 9.22 -3.74 -17.44
C ALA A 10 10.07 -2.75 -16.62
N CYS A 11 9.46 -1.71 -16.06
CA CYS A 11 10.12 -0.62 -15.36
C CYS A 11 9.68 -0.47 -13.90
N ALA A 12 9.65 -1.61 -13.15
CA ALA A 12 9.21 -1.67 -11.77
C ALA A 12 9.83 -0.58 -10.88
N ARG A 13 11.15 -0.37 -10.98
CA ARG A 13 11.86 0.67 -10.22
C ARG A 13 11.35 2.07 -10.53
N GLN A 14 11.20 2.41 -11.82
CA GLN A 14 10.79 3.76 -12.24
C GLN A 14 9.35 4.04 -11.83
N VAL A 15 8.44 3.08 -12.02
CA VAL A 15 7.04 3.20 -11.64
C VAL A 15 6.90 3.36 -10.12
N THR A 16 7.66 2.59 -9.34
CA THR A 16 7.63 2.71 -7.87
C THR A 16 8.20 4.05 -7.40
N LEU A 17 9.28 4.55 -8.01
CA LEU A 17 9.82 5.88 -7.70
C LEU A 17 8.85 7.01 -8.07
N LEU A 18 8.17 6.91 -9.21
CA LEU A 18 7.14 7.86 -9.61
C LEU A 18 5.96 7.84 -8.64
N ALA A 19 5.51 6.66 -8.22
CA ALA A 19 4.46 6.53 -7.21
C ALA A 19 4.89 7.14 -5.87
N THR A 20 6.15 6.93 -5.45
CA THR A 20 6.72 7.55 -4.24
C THR A 20 6.73 9.08 -4.35
N ALA A 21 7.19 9.63 -5.47
CA ALA A 21 7.22 11.07 -5.72
C ALA A 21 5.80 11.67 -5.75
N ALA A 22 4.84 10.99 -6.38
CA ALA A 22 3.44 11.39 -6.38
C ALA A 22 2.85 11.35 -4.96
N GLY A 23 3.16 10.34 -4.17
CA GLY A 23 2.76 10.24 -2.76
C GLY A 23 3.29 11.40 -1.91
N ILE A 24 4.57 11.74 -2.06
CA ILE A 24 5.18 12.91 -1.40
C ILE A 24 4.45 14.19 -1.80
N SER A 25 4.19 14.37 -3.09
CA SER A 25 3.51 15.58 -3.61
C SER A 25 2.08 15.71 -3.06
N CYS A 26 1.31 14.63 -3.06
CA CYS A 26 -0.04 14.60 -2.48
C CYS A 26 0.00 14.88 -0.98
N TYR A 27 1.01 14.37 -0.29
CA TYR A 27 1.17 14.60 1.14
C TYR A 27 1.56 16.07 1.44
N CYS A 28 2.42 16.68 0.62
CA CYS A 28 2.72 18.12 0.72
C CYS A 28 1.45 18.95 0.50
N LEU A 29 0.61 18.60 -0.48
CA LEU A 29 -0.68 19.26 -0.71
C LEU A 29 -1.61 19.13 0.50
N LEU A 30 -1.62 17.99 1.18
CA LEU A 30 -2.44 17.78 2.37
C LEU A 30 -1.97 18.65 3.53
N VAL A 31 -0.65 18.71 3.78
CA VAL A 31 -0.07 19.43 4.94
C VAL A 31 -0.14 20.95 4.74
N PHE A 32 0.15 21.43 3.54
CA PHE A 32 0.25 22.86 3.26
C PHE A 32 -1.00 23.49 2.65
N GLY A 33 -1.83 22.68 1.97
CA GLY A 33 -3.01 23.16 1.24
C GLY A 33 -4.35 22.82 1.88
N GLY A 34 -4.37 21.90 2.85
CA GLY A 34 -5.60 21.29 3.36
C GLY A 34 -6.51 22.22 4.17
N ASP A 35 -5.95 23.16 4.90
CA ASP A 35 -6.73 24.02 5.81
C ASP A 35 -7.64 25.02 5.11
N ALA A 36 -7.36 25.35 3.85
CA ALA A 36 -8.06 26.44 3.16
C ALA A 36 -9.16 25.96 2.21
N ARG A 37 -9.14 24.69 1.74
CA ARG A 37 -10.04 24.21 0.67
C ARG A 37 -10.34 22.72 0.79
N PRO A 38 -11.57 22.33 1.17
CA PRO A 38 -11.96 20.91 1.28
C PRO A 38 -11.71 20.09 0.01
N ALA A 39 -11.84 20.70 -1.16
CA ALA A 39 -11.57 20.05 -2.44
C ALA A 39 -10.08 19.66 -2.60
N VAL A 40 -9.16 20.51 -2.14
CA VAL A 40 -7.71 20.21 -2.17
C VAL A 40 -7.39 19.04 -1.24
N THR A 41 -7.97 19.04 -0.05
CA THR A 41 -7.84 17.93 0.90
C THR A 41 -8.36 16.62 0.30
N ALA A 42 -9.54 16.66 -0.32
CA ALA A 42 -10.11 15.46 -0.96
C ALA A 42 -9.21 14.93 -2.07
N VAL A 43 -8.72 15.78 -2.96
CA VAL A 43 -7.80 15.38 -4.05
C VAL A 43 -6.49 14.83 -3.49
N ALA A 44 -5.92 15.46 -2.47
CA ALA A 44 -4.69 14.99 -1.84
C ALA A 44 -4.85 13.62 -1.17
N VAL A 45 -5.96 13.42 -0.44
CA VAL A 45 -6.28 12.13 0.20
C VAL A 45 -6.52 11.04 -0.84
N MET A 46 -7.27 11.33 -1.92
CA MET A 46 -7.48 10.37 -3.01
C MET A 46 -6.15 9.99 -3.67
N GLY A 47 -5.31 10.97 -3.99
CA GLY A 47 -3.99 10.74 -4.58
C GLY A 47 -3.09 9.90 -3.67
N LEU A 48 -3.07 10.18 -2.36
CA LEU A 48 -2.32 9.39 -1.38
C LEU A 48 -2.79 7.93 -1.34
N ASN A 49 -4.11 7.70 -1.26
CA ASN A 49 -4.62 6.32 -1.23
C ASN A 49 -4.27 5.56 -2.50
N VAL A 50 -4.42 6.19 -3.67
CA VAL A 50 -4.04 5.56 -4.94
C VAL A 50 -2.55 5.19 -4.95
N THR A 51 -1.67 6.06 -4.49
CA THR A 51 -0.23 5.80 -4.49
C THR A 51 0.18 4.75 -3.44
N ILE A 52 -0.32 4.82 -2.21
CA ILE A 52 0.05 3.89 -1.13
C ILE A 52 -0.41 2.47 -1.45
N VAL A 53 -1.67 2.29 -1.86
CA VAL A 53 -2.19 0.96 -2.23
C VAL A 53 -1.42 0.36 -3.40
N CYS A 54 -1.05 1.19 -4.38
CA CYS A 54 -0.23 0.73 -5.50
C CYS A 54 1.16 0.30 -5.07
N MET A 55 1.80 1.04 -4.18
CA MET A 55 3.16 0.73 -3.69
C MET A 55 3.22 -0.60 -2.97
N MET A 56 2.24 -0.93 -2.13
CA MET A 56 2.17 -2.23 -1.45
C MET A 56 2.10 -3.38 -2.48
N ASN A 57 1.22 -3.26 -3.46
CA ASN A 57 1.08 -4.27 -4.51
C ASN A 57 2.35 -4.40 -5.37
N PHE A 58 3.08 -3.30 -5.61
CA PHE A 58 4.35 -3.34 -6.32
C PHE A 58 5.44 -4.07 -5.56
N VAL A 59 5.57 -3.81 -4.26
CA VAL A 59 6.57 -4.49 -3.42
C VAL A 59 6.29 -5.99 -3.37
N ASP A 60 5.02 -6.38 -3.22
CA ASP A 60 4.62 -7.80 -3.23
C ASP A 60 4.94 -8.46 -4.59
N ALA A 61 4.57 -7.84 -5.70
CA ALA A 61 4.86 -8.34 -7.04
C ALA A 61 6.37 -8.39 -7.32
N TRP A 62 7.12 -7.41 -6.84
CA TRP A 62 8.57 -7.37 -6.96
C TRP A 62 9.25 -8.51 -6.20
N ALA A 63 8.84 -8.74 -4.94
CA ALA A 63 9.34 -9.85 -4.14
C ALA A 63 9.08 -11.21 -4.80
N LEU A 64 7.87 -11.44 -5.31
CA LEU A 64 7.51 -12.67 -6.02
C LEU A 64 8.33 -12.86 -7.31
N ARG A 65 8.61 -11.81 -8.05
CA ARG A 65 9.48 -11.85 -9.24
C ARG A 65 10.91 -12.23 -8.88
N LEU A 66 11.49 -11.59 -7.88
CA LEU A 66 12.84 -11.94 -7.44
C LEU A 66 12.94 -13.40 -7.00
N ILE A 67 11.92 -13.92 -6.31
CA ILE A 67 11.84 -15.35 -5.96
C ILE A 67 11.80 -16.22 -7.24
N SER A 68 11.01 -15.85 -8.23
CA SER A 68 10.93 -16.59 -9.49
C SER A 68 12.24 -16.56 -10.30
N GLU A 69 13.07 -15.54 -10.11
CA GLU A 69 14.42 -15.41 -10.69
C GLU A 69 15.50 -16.15 -9.90
N GLY A 70 15.14 -16.84 -8.79
CA GLY A 70 16.04 -17.65 -7.99
C GLY A 70 16.70 -16.95 -6.81
N TYR A 71 16.26 -15.73 -6.47
CA TYR A 71 16.71 -15.09 -5.22
C TYR A 71 16.14 -15.83 -4.01
N VAL A 72 17.00 -16.09 -3.01
CA VAL A 72 16.59 -16.72 -1.76
C VAL A 72 15.88 -15.68 -0.88
N LEU A 73 14.60 -15.54 -1.06
CA LEU A 73 13.74 -14.66 -0.28
C LEU A 73 12.60 -15.47 0.34
N ASN A 74 12.32 -15.23 1.61
CA ASN A 74 11.14 -15.78 2.26
C ASN A 74 10.01 -14.76 2.18
N TYR A 75 9.00 -15.01 1.33
CA TYR A 75 7.87 -14.10 1.12
C TYR A 75 7.08 -13.85 2.42
N GLY A 76 6.84 -14.90 3.21
CA GLY A 76 6.14 -14.77 4.50
C GLY A 76 6.89 -13.85 5.47
N ALA A 77 8.20 -13.97 5.58
CA ALA A 77 9.02 -13.10 6.42
C ALA A 77 9.02 -11.65 5.92
N THR A 78 9.09 -11.44 4.60
CA THR A 78 9.02 -10.10 3.99
C THR A 78 7.67 -9.44 4.30
N ARG A 79 6.58 -10.18 4.15
CA ARG A 79 5.22 -9.71 4.43
C ARG A 79 5.01 -9.42 5.93
N ALA A 80 5.51 -10.31 6.81
CA ALA A 80 5.50 -10.11 8.26
C ALA A 80 6.28 -8.85 8.68
N GLY A 81 7.42 -8.57 8.05
CA GLY A 81 8.17 -7.33 8.23
C GLY A 81 7.36 -6.09 7.89
N GLY A 82 6.55 -6.16 6.84
CA GLY A 82 5.59 -5.10 6.47
C GLY A 82 4.54 -4.83 7.56
N SER A 83 3.90 -5.88 8.09
CA SER A 83 2.93 -5.75 9.18
C SER A 83 3.56 -5.25 10.48
N LEU A 84 4.78 -5.70 10.80
CA LEU A 84 5.52 -5.21 11.96
C LEU A 84 5.85 -3.72 11.84
N SER A 85 6.31 -3.27 10.67
CA SER A 85 6.61 -1.85 10.43
C SER A 85 5.35 -0.99 10.49
N PHE A 86 4.21 -1.49 9.99
CA PHE A 86 2.91 -0.83 10.13
C PHE A 86 2.51 -0.70 11.61
N ALA A 87 2.64 -1.77 12.40
CA ALA A 87 2.35 -1.75 13.83
C ALA A 87 3.16 -0.70 14.58
N LEU A 88 4.48 -0.71 14.38
CA LEU A 88 5.39 0.27 14.99
C LEU A 88 5.08 1.69 14.52
N GLY A 89 4.83 1.87 13.23
CA GLY A 89 4.44 3.14 12.63
C GLY A 89 3.16 3.70 13.27
N ALA A 90 2.10 2.89 13.35
CA ALA A 90 0.82 3.29 13.94
C ALA A 90 0.98 3.74 15.40
N MET A 91 1.78 3.02 16.19
CA MET A 91 2.06 3.38 17.57
C MET A 91 2.85 4.69 17.69
N VAL A 92 3.92 4.85 16.91
CA VAL A 92 4.76 6.05 16.92
C VAL A 92 3.98 7.26 16.43
N PHE A 93 3.22 7.14 15.34
CA PHE A 93 2.39 8.22 14.80
C PHE A 93 1.25 8.59 15.75
N GLY A 94 0.56 7.61 16.36
CA GLY A 94 -0.48 7.87 17.34
C GLY A 94 0.05 8.65 18.55
N TRP A 95 1.23 8.28 19.04
CA TRP A 95 1.89 8.99 20.14
C TRP A 95 2.35 10.40 19.72
N ALA A 96 2.96 10.55 18.55
CA ALA A 96 3.43 11.82 18.03
C ALA A 96 2.28 12.81 17.77
N ALA A 97 1.18 12.32 17.18
CA ALA A 97 -0.01 13.11 16.91
C ALA A 97 -0.66 13.60 18.20
N ALA A 98 -0.76 12.75 19.24
CA ALA A 98 -1.31 13.13 20.53
C ALA A 98 -0.46 14.17 21.26
N ARG A 99 0.87 14.17 21.06
CA ARG A 99 1.78 15.08 21.77
C ARG A 99 2.07 16.39 21.04
N TRP A 100 2.23 16.33 19.71
CA TRP A 100 2.70 17.45 18.88
C TRP A 100 1.68 17.88 17.83
N GLY A 101 0.58 17.13 17.68
CA GLY A 101 -0.38 17.33 16.60
C GLY A 101 0.08 16.70 15.28
N PHE A 102 -0.78 16.77 14.26
CA PHE A 102 -0.54 16.11 12.97
C PHE A 102 0.59 16.73 12.13
N ARG A 103 0.74 18.08 12.16
CA ARG A 103 1.71 18.78 11.30
C ARG A 103 3.17 18.43 11.60
N PRO A 104 3.65 18.47 12.84
CA PRO A 104 5.02 18.04 13.16
C PRO A 104 5.23 16.54 12.92
N GLY A 105 4.21 15.70 13.16
CA GLY A 105 4.26 14.27 12.86
C GLY A 105 4.50 13.99 11.38
N SER A 106 4.13 14.90 10.50
CA SER A 106 4.32 14.77 9.05
C SER A 106 5.78 14.70 8.61
N VAL A 107 6.70 15.28 9.36
CA VAL A 107 8.14 15.21 9.06
C VAL A 107 8.64 13.77 9.06
N ILE A 108 8.10 12.94 9.95
CA ILE A 108 8.45 11.51 10.03
C ILE A 108 8.09 10.81 8.71
N LEU A 109 6.93 11.10 8.14
CA LEU A 109 6.49 10.52 6.86
C LEU A 109 7.41 10.92 5.70
N TRP A 110 7.85 12.17 5.65
CA TRP A 110 8.80 12.59 4.61
C TRP A 110 10.13 11.85 4.71
N VAL A 111 10.66 11.70 5.92
CA VAL A 111 11.89 10.93 6.15
C VAL A 111 11.70 9.48 5.68
N LEU A 112 10.55 8.86 6.00
CA LEU A 112 10.25 7.49 5.58
C LEU A 112 10.11 7.37 4.05
N PHE A 113 9.47 8.32 3.37
CA PHE A 113 9.39 8.32 1.90
C PHE A 113 10.77 8.49 1.23
N ILE A 114 11.63 9.34 1.79
CA ILE A 114 13.01 9.51 1.28
C ILE A 114 13.80 8.23 1.49
N LEU A 115 13.73 7.61 2.67
CA LEU A 115 14.38 6.33 2.95
C LEU A 115 13.87 5.23 2.02
N LEU A 116 12.56 5.18 1.77
CA LEU A 116 11.97 4.25 0.82
C LEU A 116 12.52 4.45 -0.59
N ALA A 117 12.61 5.70 -1.07
CA ALA A 117 13.19 5.99 -2.37
C ALA A 117 14.65 5.55 -2.47
N ILE A 118 15.44 5.75 -1.41
CA ILE A 118 16.84 5.29 -1.35
C ILE A 118 16.90 3.76 -1.42
N VAL A 119 16.07 3.04 -0.65
CA VAL A 119 16.01 1.58 -0.68
C VAL A 119 15.63 1.07 -2.07
N ILE A 120 14.61 1.66 -2.71
CA ILE A 120 14.18 1.28 -4.07
C ILE A 120 15.33 1.44 -5.09
N LEU A 121 16.17 2.45 -4.94
CA LEU A 121 17.32 2.64 -5.83
C LEU A 121 18.38 1.53 -5.70
N HIS A 122 18.48 0.90 -4.52
CA HIS A 122 19.46 -0.17 -4.25
C HIS A 122 18.88 -1.58 -4.46
N LEU A 123 17.56 -1.74 -4.59
CA LEU A 123 16.94 -3.03 -4.86
C LEU A 123 17.36 -3.58 -6.24
N PRO A 124 17.62 -4.91 -6.35
CA PRO A 124 17.84 -5.52 -7.66
C PRO A 124 16.62 -5.29 -8.55
N ASN A 125 16.84 -4.88 -9.79
CA ASN A 125 15.75 -4.69 -10.73
C ASN A 125 15.44 -6.05 -11.38
N PRO A 126 14.22 -6.58 -11.28
CA PRO A 126 13.88 -7.85 -11.92
C PRO A 126 14.01 -7.73 -13.45
N ALA A 127 14.33 -8.84 -14.08
CA ALA A 127 14.44 -8.90 -15.54
C ALA A 127 13.14 -8.43 -16.21
N PRO A 128 13.22 -7.69 -17.32
CA PRO A 128 12.03 -7.27 -18.03
C PRO A 128 11.20 -8.51 -18.44
N ALA A 129 9.91 -8.52 -18.09
CA ALA A 129 9.00 -9.49 -18.66
C ALA A 129 9.04 -9.34 -20.18
N SER A 130 9.00 -10.45 -20.91
CA SER A 130 9.01 -10.44 -22.37
C SER A 130 7.92 -9.49 -22.86
N ALA A 131 8.32 -8.38 -23.48
CA ALA A 131 7.38 -7.40 -23.98
C ALA A 131 6.44 -8.08 -24.96
N SER A 132 5.17 -8.18 -24.64
CA SER A 132 4.19 -8.68 -25.60
C SER A 132 4.09 -7.66 -26.73
N SER A 133 4.24 -8.11 -27.97
CA SER A 133 4.08 -7.29 -29.17
C SER A 133 2.64 -6.82 -29.40
N VAL A 134 1.72 -7.20 -28.53
CA VAL A 134 0.30 -6.88 -28.60
C VAL A 134 0.06 -5.53 -27.90
N GLY A 135 -0.70 -4.65 -28.55
CA GLY A 135 -1.03 -3.34 -27.98
C GLY A 135 -1.71 -3.45 -26.60
N PHE A 136 -1.35 -2.56 -25.69
CA PHE A 136 -1.80 -2.54 -24.29
C PHE A 136 -3.31 -2.80 -24.11
N PHE A 137 -4.16 -2.06 -24.81
CA PHE A 137 -5.62 -2.19 -24.69
C PHE A 137 -6.16 -3.50 -25.23
N THR A 138 -5.55 -4.02 -26.29
CA THR A 138 -5.97 -5.30 -26.92
C THR A 138 -5.63 -6.48 -26.01
N ALA A 139 -4.43 -6.48 -25.43
CA ALA A 139 -4.01 -7.48 -24.45
C ALA A 139 -4.89 -7.42 -23.19
N LEU A 140 -5.12 -6.24 -22.65
CA LEU A 140 -5.98 -6.04 -21.46
C LEU A 140 -7.41 -6.56 -21.69
N HIS A 141 -8.00 -6.26 -22.85
CA HIS A 141 -9.35 -6.72 -23.18
C HIS A 141 -9.41 -8.25 -23.37
N HIS A 142 -8.44 -8.82 -24.06
CA HIS A 142 -8.35 -10.27 -24.28
C HIS A 142 -8.20 -11.03 -22.95
N ASP A 143 -7.27 -10.59 -22.11
CA ASP A 143 -7.02 -11.22 -20.81
C ASP A 143 -8.23 -11.06 -19.87
N ALA A 144 -8.85 -9.89 -19.83
CA ALA A 144 -10.06 -9.66 -19.05
C ALA A 144 -11.22 -10.56 -19.50
N ALA A 145 -11.40 -10.75 -20.81
CA ALA A 145 -12.45 -11.62 -21.36
C ALA A 145 -12.18 -13.10 -21.03
N ALA A 146 -10.94 -13.56 -21.17
CA ALA A 146 -10.54 -14.92 -20.82
C ALA A 146 -10.74 -15.21 -19.33
N LEU A 147 -10.34 -14.29 -18.46
CA LEU A 147 -10.54 -14.41 -17.01
C LEU A 147 -12.02 -14.38 -16.63
N ALA A 148 -12.82 -13.49 -17.25
CA ALA A 148 -14.26 -13.42 -17.00
C ALA A 148 -15.02 -14.68 -17.41
N GLY A 149 -14.51 -15.46 -18.38
CA GLY A 149 -15.04 -16.78 -18.75
C GLY A 149 -14.83 -17.85 -17.67
N ASN A 150 -13.83 -17.72 -16.82
CA ASN A 150 -13.48 -18.71 -15.82
C ASN A 150 -14.39 -18.60 -14.57
N ARG A 151 -15.17 -19.66 -14.28
CA ARG A 151 -16.09 -19.69 -13.13
C ARG A 151 -15.35 -19.56 -11.78
N ALA A 152 -14.22 -20.25 -11.62
CA ALA A 152 -13.45 -20.19 -10.38
C ALA A 152 -12.92 -18.77 -10.11
N TYR A 153 -12.43 -18.10 -11.17
CA TYR A 153 -11.97 -16.71 -11.07
C TYR A 153 -13.10 -15.76 -10.68
N ARG A 154 -14.28 -15.88 -11.28
CA ARG A 154 -15.44 -15.04 -10.91
C ARG A 154 -15.88 -15.22 -9.46
N LEU A 155 -15.90 -16.48 -8.97
CA LEU A 155 -16.22 -16.75 -7.56
C LEU A 155 -15.17 -16.19 -6.61
N MET A 156 -13.90 -16.32 -6.96
CA MET A 156 -12.81 -15.75 -6.17
C MET A 156 -12.85 -14.22 -6.17
N LEU A 157 -13.18 -13.61 -7.30
CA LEU A 157 -13.36 -12.15 -7.39
C LEU A 157 -14.52 -11.68 -6.53
N LEU A 158 -15.65 -12.39 -6.54
CA LEU A 158 -16.81 -12.09 -5.70
C LEU A 158 -16.48 -12.25 -4.20
N ALA A 159 -15.78 -13.33 -3.83
CA ALA A 159 -15.34 -13.53 -2.45
C ALA A 159 -14.41 -12.41 -1.99
N SER A 160 -13.42 -12.05 -2.80
CA SER A 160 -12.51 -10.93 -2.51
C SER A 160 -13.25 -9.60 -2.40
N PHE A 161 -14.22 -9.34 -3.27
CA PHE A 161 -15.06 -8.15 -3.21
C PHE A 161 -15.84 -8.07 -1.89
N LEU A 162 -16.49 -9.16 -1.48
CA LEU A 162 -17.27 -9.22 -0.23
C LEU A 162 -16.36 -9.07 1.00
N CYS A 163 -15.20 -9.72 1.01
CA CYS A 163 -14.21 -9.56 2.07
C CYS A 163 -13.72 -8.11 2.18
N MET A 164 -13.36 -7.49 1.04
CA MET A 164 -12.90 -6.10 1.02
C MET A 164 -14.00 -5.12 1.43
N LEU A 165 -15.26 -5.37 1.06
CA LEU A 165 -16.39 -4.56 1.48
C LEU A 165 -16.58 -4.59 2.99
N ALA A 166 -16.50 -5.78 3.61
CA ALA A 166 -16.60 -5.95 5.05
C ALA A 166 -15.43 -5.27 5.79
N SER A 167 -14.20 -5.49 5.33
CA SER A 167 -12.99 -4.89 5.92
C SER A 167 -13.00 -3.36 5.82
N CYS A 168 -13.39 -2.82 4.68
CA CYS A 168 -13.47 -1.38 4.46
C CYS A 168 -14.40 -0.67 5.45
N ALA A 169 -15.54 -1.30 5.81
CA ALA A 169 -16.44 -0.74 6.80
C ALA A 169 -15.78 -0.65 8.19
N ILE A 170 -15.04 -1.69 8.59
CA ILE A 170 -14.32 -1.71 9.87
C ILE A 170 -13.19 -0.67 9.85
N ASP A 171 -12.35 -0.70 8.83
CA ASP A 171 -11.17 0.17 8.73
C ASP A 171 -11.53 1.66 8.66
N SER A 172 -12.67 1.99 8.02
CA SER A 172 -13.11 3.39 7.90
C SER A 172 -13.66 3.95 9.21
N PHE A 173 -14.30 3.13 10.02
CA PHE A 173 -15.05 3.61 11.18
C PHE A 173 -14.37 3.34 12.52
N HIS A 174 -13.41 2.42 12.63
CA HIS A 174 -12.82 2.05 13.91
C HIS A 174 -12.17 3.24 14.62
N SER A 175 -11.46 4.11 13.90
CA SER A 175 -10.83 5.31 14.48
C SER A 175 -11.86 6.31 14.98
N VAL A 176 -12.92 6.52 14.19
CA VAL A 176 -14.05 7.40 14.56
C VAL A 176 -14.77 6.86 15.80
N LEU A 177 -14.99 5.54 15.86
CA LEU A 177 -15.62 4.89 17.00
C LEU A 177 -14.79 5.04 18.29
N ILE A 178 -13.48 4.81 18.21
CA ILE A 178 -12.59 4.98 19.39
C ILE A 178 -12.66 6.41 19.92
N LEU A 179 -12.60 7.40 19.03
CA LEU A 179 -12.66 8.81 19.41
C LEU A 179 -14.05 9.18 19.96
N ALA A 180 -15.13 8.68 19.37
CA ALA A 180 -16.50 8.90 19.84
C ALA A 180 -16.78 8.30 21.25
N LEU A 181 -16.08 7.22 21.59
CA LEU A 181 -16.12 6.60 22.92
C LEU A 181 -15.21 7.30 23.96
N GLY A 182 -14.63 8.46 23.61
CA GLY A 182 -13.73 9.22 24.49
C GLY A 182 -12.28 8.76 24.46
N GLY A 183 -11.91 7.93 23.49
CA GLY A 183 -10.51 7.58 23.24
C GLY A 183 -9.72 8.74 22.66
N THR A 184 -8.41 8.55 22.57
CA THR A 184 -7.46 9.53 22.00
C THR A 184 -6.75 8.90 20.79
N GLU A 185 -6.02 9.70 20.02
CA GLU A 185 -5.18 9.24 18.90
C GLU A 185 -4.19 8.14 19.33
N ARG A 186 -3.74 8.20 20.57
CA ARG A 186 -2.90 7.14 21.16
C ARG A 186 -3.63 5.80 21.25
N HIS A 187 -4.91 5.80 21.61
CA HIS A 187 -5.72 4.58 21.67
C HIS A 187 -5.98 4.03 20.25
N VAL A 188 -6.16 4.90 19.27
CA VAL A 188 -6.26 4.49 17.85
C VAL A 188 -4.96 3.82 17.39
N GLY A 189 -3.81 4.45 17.66
CA GLY A 189 -2.51 3.86 17.35
C GLY A 189 -2.27 2.52 18.03
N ALA A 190 -2.64 2.38 19.29
CA ALA A 190 -2.53 1.13 20.06
C ALA A 190 -3.44 0.02 19.48
N ALA A 191 -4.66 0.35 19.07
CA ALA A 191 -5.58 -0.61 18.45
C ALA A 191 -5.03 -1.14 17.12
N LEU A 192 -4.50 -0.26 16.26
CA LEU A 192 -3.84 -0.64 15.00
C LEU A 192 -2.58 -1.48 15.24
N PHE A 193 -1.81 -1.16 16.28
CA PHE A 193 -0.66 -1.96 16.69
C PHE A 193 -1.07 -3.38 17.05
N VAL A 194 -2.08 -3.55 17.91
CA VAL A 194 -2.58 -4.87 18.32
C VAL A 194 -3.10 -5.65 17.11
N GLN A 195 -3.88 -5.01 16.23
CA GLN A 195 -4.36 -5.62 15.00
C GLN A 195 -3.21 -6.20 14.17
N ALA A 196 -2.20 -5.39 13.87
CA ALA A 196 -1.08 -5.82 13.04
C ALA A 196 -0.22 -6.91 13.71
N ILE A 197 -0.02 -6.86 15.03
CA ILE A 197 0.72 -7.92 15.77
C ILE A 197 -0.04 -9.25 15.73
N CYS A 198 -1.37 -9.23 15.81
CA CYS A 198 -2.17 -10.45 15.73
C CYS A 198 -2.10 -11.14 14.36
N GLU A 199 -1.75 -10.42 13.29
CA GLU A 199 -1.56 -11.00 11.94
C GLU A 199 -0.22 -11.75 11.81
N LEU A 200 0.81 -11.38 12.57
CA LEU A 200 2.16 -11.94 12.42
C LEU A 200 2.25 -13.45 12.57
N PRO A 201 1.62 -14.09 13.58
CA PRO A 201 1.68 -15.56 13.74
C PRO A 201 1.11 -16.30 12.52
N VAL A 202 0.04 -15.77 11.94
CA VAL A 202 -0.60 -16.35 10.76
C VAL A 202 0.32 -16.23 9.54
N MET A 203 0.95 -15.07 9.33
CA MET A 203 1.85 -14.83 8.20
C MET A 203 3.13 -15.69 8.30
N ILE A 204 3.71 -15.83 9.49
CA ILE A 204 4.91 -16.64 9.71
C ILE A 204 4.58 -18.13 9.59
N GLY A 205 3.40 -18.56 10.02
CA GLY A 205 2.97 -19.96 9.97
C GLY A 205 2.53 -20.43 8.58
N TYR A 206 2.42 -19.54 7.60
CA TYR A 206 1.99 -19.86 6.23
C TYR A 206 3.17 -20.18 5.29
N THR A 207 4.36 -20.34 5.79
CA THR A 207 5.57 -20.82 5.10
C THR A 207 5.78 -22.28 5.44
#